data_1aeb1a62d51986ce5c4afccba64224e3
#
_entry.id   1aeb1a62d51986ce5c4afccba64224e3
#
_cell.length_a   1.000
_cell.length_b   1.000
_cell.length_c   1.000
_cell.angle_alpha   90.00
_cell.angle_beta   90.00
_cell.angle_gamma   90.00
#
_symmetry.space_group_name_H-M   'P 1'
#
loop_
_entity.id
_entity.type
_entity.pdbx_description
1 polymer ?
#
loop_
_entity_poly.entity_id
_entity_poly.type
_entity_poly.pdbx_seq_one_letter_code
_entity_poly.pdbx_strand_id
1 'polypeptide(L)'
;MNQFKEIKAEQLKGNPFRMIGKEWMLVTAKNEEKVNTMTASWGGLGVMWNKDVAFVVLRPSRYTKEFVDNGEVFTLSFYDSAYKKALGYLGSVSGRDEDKIAKSGLTLKTMENASFFEEANTVFICRKLFYQPFKENNFVDTSLIPNYYPEKDFHTLYIAEITKILVK
;
A
#
# COMPACT_ATOMS: atom_id res chain seq x y z
N MET A 1 -13.48 -12.04 -18.58
CA MET A 1 -12.56 -11.56 -17.51
C MET A 1 -11.95 -10.26 -17.99
N ASN A 2 -12.14 -9.14 -17.27
CA ASN A 2 -11.49 -7.88 -17.63
C ASN A 2 -9.98 -8.04 -17.38
N GLN A 3 -9.20 -8.03 -18.45
CA GLN A 3 -7.75 -8.13 -18.39
C GLN A 3 -7.16 -6.78 -17.99
N PHE A 4 -6.15 -6.78 -17.14
CA PHE A 4 -5.40 -5.57 -16.80
C PHE A 4 -4.73 -4.97 -18.04
N LYS A 5 -4.80 -3.64 -18.14
CA LYS A 5 -4.19 -2.83 -19.18
C LYS A 5 -3.21 -1.86 -18.51
N GLU A 6 -2.01 -1.77 -19.05
CA GLU A 6 -1.03 -0.79 -18.57
C GLU A 6 -1.36 0.59 -19.12
N ILE A 7 -1.26 1.62 -18.28
CA ILE A 7 -1.45 3.03 -18.63
C ILE A 7 -0.30 3.88 -18.11
N LYS A 8 -0.15 5.10 -18.66
CA LYS A 8 0.75 6.12 -18.12
C LYS A 8 0.09 6.86 -16.96
N ALA A 9 0.89 7.49 -16.10
CA ALA A 9 0.39 8.21 -14.92
C ALA A 9 -0.59 9.33 -15.28
N GLU A 10 -0.36 10.05 -16.37
CA GLU A 10 -1.26 11.13 -16.83
C GLU A 10 -2.63 10.63 -17.31
N GLN A 11 -2.76 9.35 -17.58
CA GLN A 11 -4.01 8.70 -17.99
C GLN A 11 -4.81 8.17 -16.81
N LEU A 12 -4.27 8.25 -15.58
CA LEU A 12 -4.95 7.79 -14.38
C LEU A 12 -6.24 8.57 -14.17
N LYS A 13 -7.34 7.85 -14.10
CA LYS A 13 -8.64 8.40 -13.75
C LYS A 13 -8.90 8.18 -12.26
N GLY A 14 -9.41 9.19 -11.59
CA GLY A 14 -9.74 9.15 -10.18
C GLY A 14 -9.08 10.27 -9.40
N ASN A 15 -9.59 10.46 -8.20
CA ASN A 15 -9.08 11.47 -7.27
C ASN A 15 -8.26 10.77 -6.18
N PRO A 16 -6.93 11.02 -6.06
CA PRO A 16 -6.07 10.33 -5.10
C PRO A 16 -6.54 10.48 -3.65
N PHE A 17 -7.10 11.62 -3.27
CA PHE A 17 -7.63 11.84 -1.92
C PHE A 17 -8.80 10.90 -1.61
N ARG A 18 -9.67 10.67 -2.59
CA ARG A 18 -10.77 9.73 -2.48
C ARG A 18 -10.27 8.29 -2.50
N MET A 19 -9.44 7.95 -3.48
CA MET A 19 -8.89 6.59 -3.66
C MET A 19 -8.19 6.12 -2.38
N ILE A 20 -7.30 6.95 -1.82
CA ILE A 20 -6.51 6.59 -0.65
C ILE A 20 -7.33 6.75 0.64
N GLY A 21 -7.92 7.92 0.87
CA GLY A 21 -8.52 8.29 2.15
C GLY A 21 -9.92 7.71 2.40
N LYS A 22 -10.68 7.40 1.35
CA LYS A 22 -12.07 6.91 1.46
C LYS A 22 -12.25 5.49 0.97
N GLU A 23 -11.68 5.15 -0.19
CA GLU A 23 -11.79 3.82 -0.79
C GLU A 23 -10.81 2.85 -0.16
N TRP A 24 -9.65 3.34 0.28
CA TRP A 24 -8.51 2.62 0.85
C TRP A 24 -7.73 1.84 -0.20
N MET A 25 -6.59 1.35 0.20
CA MET A 25 -5.74 0.53 -0.67
C MET A 25 -5.18 -0.66 0.09
N LEU A 26 -4.84 -1.72 -0.63
CA LEU A 26 -3.96 -2.77 -0.10
C LEU A 26 -2.52 -2.45 -0.47
N VAL A 27 -1.67 -2.48 0.55
CA VAL A 27 -0.21 -2.52 0.39
C VAL A 27 0.19 -3.98 0.44
N THR A 28 0.74 -4.50 -0.66
CA THR A 28 1.12 -5.91 -0.79
C THR A 28 2.59 -6.00 -1.13
N ALA A 29 3.31 -6.84 -0.41
CA ALA A 29 4.73 -7.11 -0.66
C ALA A 29 5.04 -8.59 -0.47
N LYS A 30 6.14 -9.04 -1.06
CA LYS A 30 6.64 -10.41 -0.89
C LYS A 30 8.09 -10.40 -0.41
N ASN A 31 8.44 -11.40 0.36
CA ASN A 31 9.80 -11.80 0.61
C ASN A 31 9.92 -13.27 0.18
N GLU A 32 11.03 -13.64 -0.47
CA GLU A 32 11.25 -15.01 -0.95
C GLU A 32 9.96 -15.67 -1.50
N GLU A 33 9.33 -16.56 -0.72
CA GLU A 33 8.13 -17.30 -1.12
C GLU A 33 6.83 -16.80 -0.49
N LYS A 34 6.91 -15.93 0.53
CA LYS A 34 5.73 -15.42 1.25
C LYS A 34 5.26 -14.08 0.71
N VAL A 35 3.94 -13.92 0.64
CA VAL A 35 3.27 -12.66 0.36
C VAL A 35 2.49 -12.24 1.59
N ASN A 36 2.52 -10.96 1.91
CA ASN A 36 1.62 -10.38 2.89
C ASN A 36 1.01 -9.07 2.38
N THR A 37 -0.14 -8.72 2.92
CA THR A 37 -0.89 -7.52 2.53
C THR A 37 -1.49 -6.85 3.76
N MET A 38 -1.73 -5.56 3.67
CA MET A 38 -2.43 -4.79 4.68
C MET A 38 -3.23 -3.67 4.04
N THR A 39 -4.30 -3.26 4.69
CA THR A 39 -5.06 -2.07 4.29
C THR A 39 -4.40 -0.81 4.83
N ALA A 40 -4.30 0.20 3.98
CA ALA A 40 -3.82 1.53 4.30
C ALA A 40 -4.76 2.59 3.73
N SER A 41 -4.81 3.75 4.40
CA SER A 41 -5.61 4.91 4.00
C SER A 41 -4.84 6.22 4.08
N TRP A 42 -3.53 6.16 4.31
CA TRP A 42 -2.64 7.31 4.36
C TRP A 42 -1.53 7.17 3.33
N GLY A 43 -1.30 8.25 2.60
CA GLY A 43 -0.30 8.29 1.55
C GLY A 43 -0.64 9.36 0.52
N GLY A 44 -0.03 9.25 -0.64
CA GLY A 44 -0.23 10.19 -1.74
C GLY A 44 0.42 9.73 -3.02
N LEU A 45 0.14 10.45 -4.09
CA LEU A 45 0.75 10.30 -5.42
C LEU A 45 1.33 11.65 -5.83
N GLY A 46 2.46 11.64 -6.49
CA GLY A 46 3.08 12.89 -6.95
C GLY A 46 4.31 12.66 -7.80
N VAL A 47 5.14 13.69 -7.88
CA VAL A 47 6.38 13.66 -8.66
C VAL A 47 7.56 14.02 -7.75
N MET A 48 8.61 13.21 -7.77
CA MET A 48 9.86 13.48 -7.08
C MET A 48 11.03 12.86 -7.86
N TRP A 49 12.15 13.56 -7.92
CA TRP A 49 13.33 13.15 -8.72
C TRP A 49 12.99 12.86 -10.18
N ASN A 50 12.10 13.67 -10.77
CA ASN A 50 11.57 13.50 -12.14
C ASN A 50 10.94 12.13 -12.38
N LYS A 51 10.34 11.53 -11.35
CA LYS A 51 9.66 10.23 -11.40
C LYS A 51 8.26 10.36 -10.83
N ASP A 52 7.34 9.61 -11.40
CA ASP A 52 6.03 9.41 -10.81
C ASP A 52 6.19 8.54 -9.56
N VAL A 53 5.77 9.05 -8.41
CA VAL A 53 5.99 8.40 -7.12
C VAL A 53 4.70 8.22 -6.34
N ALA A 54 4.67 7.17 -5.54
CA ALA A 54 3.71 6.97 -4.47
C ALA A 54 4.39 7.19 -3.12
N PHE A 55 3.65 7.79 -2.20
CA PHE A 55 4.01 7.91 -0.78
C PHE A 55 3.12 7.01 0.04
N VAL A 56 3.70 6.20 0.90
CA VAL A 56 2.94 5.37 1.84
C VAL A 56 3.62 5.38 3.20
N VAL A 57 2.83 5.31 4.27
CA VAL A 57 3.35 5.25 5.63
C VAL A 57 2.89 3.97 6.31
N LEU A 58 3.82 3.25 6.92
CA LEU A 58 3.58 1.99 7.60
C LEU A 58 4.01 2.06 9.06
N ARG A 59 3.15 1.57 9.97
CA ARG A 59 3.49 1.44 11.40
C ARG A 59 4.44 0.27 11.64
N PRO A 60 5.32 0.36 12.65
CA PRO A 60 6.23 -0.73 13.02
C PRO A 60 5.49 -2.03 13.38
N SER A 61 4.29 -1.93 13.93
CA SER A 61 3.46 -3.08 14.33
C SER A 61 2.89 -3.89 13.15
N ARG A 62 2.88 -3.32 11.94
CA ARG A 62 2.29 -3.98 10.76
C ARG A 62 3.23 -5.02 10.18
N TYR A 63 2.78 -6.27 10.11
CA TYR A 63 3.58 -7.37 9.57
C TYR A 63 4.03 -7.14 8.12
N THR A 64 3.19 -6.55 7.28
CA THR A 64 3.54 -6.20 5.89
C THR A 64 4.76 -5.28 5.81
N LYS A 65 5.01 -4.46 6.86
CA LYS A 65 6.19 -3.59 6.88
C LYS A 65 7.50 -4.37 6.77
N GLU A 66 7.60 -5.54 7.40
CA GLU A 66 8.80 -6.39 7.29
C GLU A 66 9.06 -6.82 5.83
N PHE A 67 7.98 -7.11 5.08
CA PHE A 67 8.07 -7.46 3.66
C PHE A 67 8.50 -6.27 2.79
N VAL A 68 7.96 -5.08 3.08
CA VAL A 68 8.35 -3.85 2.38
C VAL A 68 9.80 -3.47 2.71
N ASP A 69 10.24 -3.62 3.95
CA ASP A 69 11.62 -3.32 4.37
C ASP A 69 12.63 -4.22 3.65
N ASN A 70 12.34 -5.51 3.58
CA ASN A 70 13.24 -6.52 3.00
C ASN A 70 13.15 -6.63 1.48
N GLY A 71 12.05 -6.17 0.87
CA GLY A 71 11.82 -6.19 -0.57
C GLY A 71 12.19 -4.86 -1.25
N GLU A 72 12.41 -4.90 -2.56
CA GLU A 72 12.60 -3.71 -3.38
C GLU A 72 11.27 -3.21 -3.96
N VAL A 73 10.30 -4.10 -4.16
CA VAL A 73 9.03 -3.85 -4.84
C VAL A 73 7.86 -4.16 -3.91
N PHE A 74 6.87 -3.29 -3.93
CA PHE A 74 5.55 -3.52 -3.35
C PHE A 74 4.47 -2.98 -4.28
N THR A 75 3.22 -3.34 -4.05
CA THR A 75 2.08 -2.83 -4.83
C THR A 75 1.11 -2.07 -3.97
N LEU A 76 0.44 -1.10 -4.57
CA LEU A 76 -0.73 -0.42 -4.03
C LEU A 76 -1.91 -0.77 -4.93
N SER A 77 -2.93 -1.42 -4.38
CA SER A 77 -4.08 -1.88 -5.14
C SER A 77 -5.37 -1.25 -4.62
N PHE A 78 -6.22 -0.82 -5.55
CA PHE A 78 -7.50 -0.16 -5.28
C PHE A 78 -8.64 -1.00 -5.82
N TYR A 79 -9.81 -0.90 -5.19
CA TYR A 79 -10.94 -1.80 -5.39
C TYR A 79 -12.26 -1.04 -5.43
N ASP A 80 -13.26 -1.65 -6.04
CA ASP A 80 -14.64 -1.17 -5.93
C ASP A 80 -15.19 -1.36 -4.52
N SER A 81 -16.22 -0.61 -4.19
CA SER A 81 -16.86 -0.63 -2.85
C SER A 81 -17.36 -2.02 -2.42
N ALA A 82 -17.64 -2.92 -3.37
CA ALA A 82 -18.00 -4.31 -3.09
C ALA A 82 -16.95 -5.08 -2.26
N TYR A 83 -15.67 -4.68 -2.37
CA TYR A 83 -14.57 -5.32 -1.65
C TYR A 83 -14.24 -4.65 -0.30
N LYS A 84 -14.98 -3.61 0.10
CA LYS A 84 -14.70 -2.85 1.34
C LYS A 84 -14.64 -3.74 2.59
N LYS A 85 -15.48 -4.77 2.65
CA LYS A 85 -15.48 -5.74 3.76
C LYS A 85 -14.18 -6.54 3.79
N ALA A 86 -13.68 -7.00 2.64
CA ALA A 86 -12.42 -7.73 2.54
C ALA A 86 -11.23 -6.83 2.94
N LEU A 87 -11.23 -5.56 2.50
CA LEU A 87 -10.22 -4.59 2.91
C LEU A 87 -10.24 -4.35 4.42
N GLY A 88 -11.42 -4.20 5.02
CA GLY A 88 -11.58 -4.06 6.47
C GLY A 88 -10.99 -5.25 7.24
N TYR A 89 -11.30 -6.47 6.80
CA TYR A 89 -10.74 -7.70 7.36
C TYR A 89 -9.20 -7.72 7.24
N LEU A 90 -8.66 -7.51 6.04
CA LEU A 90 -7.22 -7.50 5.79
C LEU A 90 -6.47 -6.40 6.55
N GLY A 91 -7.17 -5.32 6.94
CA GLY A 91 -6.64 -4.24 7.76
C GLY A 91 -6.62 -4.54 9.27
N SER A 92 -7.53 -5.40 9.75
CA SER A 92 -7.73 -5.68 11.18
C SER A 92 -6.97 -6.90 11.68
N VAL A 93 -6.63 -7.85 10.79
CA VAL A 93 -5.99 -9.12 11.14
C VAL A 93 -4.53 -9.12 10.72
N SER A 94 -3.66 -9.69 11.56
CA SER A 94 -2.25 -9.88 11.24
C SER A 94 -2.00 -11.18 10.48
N GLY A 95 -1.16 -11.11 9.45
CA GLY A 95 -0.67 -12.31 8.76
C GLY A 95 0.30 -13.16 9.59
N ARG A 96 0.67 -12.69 10.81
CA ARG A 96 1.39 -13.51 11.80
C ARG A 96 0.48 -14.52 12.47
N ASP A 97 -0.81 -14.17 12.62
CA ASP A 97 -1.76 -14.92 13.43
C ASP A 97 -2.55 -15.92 12.57
N GLU A 98 -2.79 -15.59 11.32
CA GLU A 98 -3.52 -16.45 10.39
C GLU A 98 -3.20 -16.16 8.91
N ASP A 99 -3.53 -17.13 8.04
CA ASP A 99 -3.49 -16.93 6.58
C ASP A 99 -4.69 -16.07 6.14
N LYS A 100 -4.56 -14.76 6.35
CA LYS A 100 -5.60 -13.81 6.02
C LYS A 100 -5.82 -13.64 4.52
N ILE A 101 -4.81 -13.93 3.69
CA ILE A 101 -4.96 -13.87 2.22
C ILE A 101 -5.92 -14.97 1.78
N ALA A 102 -5.69 -16.21 2.18
CA ALA A 102 -6.59 -17.33 1.86
C ALA A 102 -8.03 -17.08 2.36
N LYS A 103 -8.18 -16.47 3.54
CA LYS A 103 -9.50 -16.17 4.12
C LYS A 103 -10.18 -14.93 3.56
N SER A 104 -9.47 -14.06 2.84
CA SER A 104 -10.03 -12.81 2.32
C SER A 104 -11.03 -12.98 1.18
N GLY A 105 -10.96 -14.11 0.49
CA GLY A 105 -11.73 -14.36 -0.73
C GLY A 105 -11.15 -13.65 -1.97
N LEU A 106 -9.99 -13.01 -1.85
CA LEU A 106 -9.29 -12.39 -2.97
C LEU A 106 -8.30 -13.37 -3.60
N THR A 107 -8.12 -13.27 -4.91
CA THR A 107 -7.26 -14.13 -5.73
C THR A 107 -5.89 -13.49 -5.92
N LEU A 108 -4.86 -14.06 -5.30
CA LEU A 108 -3.49 -13.57 -5.41
C LEU A 108 -2.96 -13.79 -6.84
N LYS A 109 -2.36 -12.75 -7.41
CA LYS A 109 -1.62 -12.78 -8.67
C LYS A 109 -0.19 -12.29 -8.46
N THR A 110 0.71 -12.81 -9.28
CA THR A 110 2.11 -12.35 -9.33
C THR A 110 2.47 -12.02 -10.76
N MET A 111 3.10 -10.87 -10.96
CA MET A 111 3.67 -10.42 -12.23
C MET A 111 5.13 -10.04 -11.97
N GLU A 112 6.06 -10.76 -12.55
CA GLU A 112 7.49 -10.59 -12.28
C GLU A 112 7.77 -10.75 -10.76
N ASN A 113 8.22 -9.69 -10.09
CA ASN A 113 8.49 -9.66 -8.66
C ASN A 113 7.40 -8.93 -7.83
N ALA A 114 6.29 -8.54 -8.45
CA ALA A 114 5.17 -7.84 -7.83
C ALA A 114 4.00 -8.78 -7.57
N SER A 115 3.39 -8.68 -6.40
CA SER A 115 2.18 -9.42 -6.03
C SER A 115 1.02 -8.47 -5.78
N PHE A 116 -0.18 -8.81 -6.27
CA PHE A 116 -1.41 -8.05 -6.14
C PHE A 116 -2.62 -9.00 -6.27
N PHE A 117 -3.84 -8.50 -6.26
CA PHE A 117 -5.04 -9.35 -6.33
C PHE A 117 -5.83 -9.09 -7.60
N GLU A 118 -6.39 -10.19 -8.15
CA GLU A 118 -7.16 -10.14 -9.39
C GLU A 118 -8.34 -9.19 -9.33
N GLU A 119 -8.96 -9.04 -8.18
CA GLU A 119 -10.16 -8.22 -7.96
C GLU A 119 -9.88 -6.71 -7.97
N ALA A 120 -8.63 -6.29 -7.93
CA ALA A 120 -8.27 -4.87 -8.02
C ALA A 120 -8.74 -4.26 -9.35
N ASN A 121 -9.20 -3.00 -9.30
CA ASN A 121 -9.49 -2.20 -10.49
C ASN A 121 -8.28 -1.37 -10.96
N THR A 122 -7.41 -1.02 -10.02
CA THR A 122 -6.18 -0.27 -10.28
C THR A 122 -5.05 -0.81 -9.42
N VAL A 123 -3.89 -1.05 -10.01
CA VAL A 123 -2.68 -1.52 -9.31
C VAL A 123 -1.50 -0.64 -9.68
N PHE A 124 -0.81 -0.11 -8.70
CA PHE A 124 0.50 0.52 -8.86
C PHE A 124 1.59 -0.45 -8.46
N ILE A 125 2.51 -0.77 -9.36
CA ILE A 125 3.74 -1.50 -9.05
C ILE A 125 4.79 -0.47 -8.69
N CYS A 126 5.30 -0.55 -7.47
CA CYS A 126 6.12 0.47 -6.86
C CYS A 126 7.51 -0.08 -6.52
N ARG A 127 8.57 0.58 -6.99
CA ARG A 127 9.95 0.30 -6.62
C ARG A 127 10.40 1.28 -5.54
N LYS A 128 10.78 0.77 -4.39
CA LYS A 128 11.21 1.57 -3.24
C LYS A 128 12.45 2.39 -3.60
N LEU A 129 12.39 3.71 -3.37
CA LEU A 129 13.49 4.64 -3.61
C LEU A 129 14.07 5.19 -2.32
N PHE A 130 13.23 5.43 -1.32
CA PHE A 130 13.60 6.10 -0.09
C PHE A 130 12.70 5.65 1.04
N TYR A 131 13.23 5.61 2.26
CA TYR A 131 12.42 5.47 3.47
C TYR A 131 12.97 6.36 4.59
N GLN A 132 12.08 6.83 5.44
CA GLN A 132 12.40 7.67 6.59
C GLN A 132 11.43 7.38 7.74
N PRO A 133 11.89 6.87 8.89
CA PRO A 133 11.08 6.81 10.10
C PRO A 133 10.73 8.23 10.58
N PHE A 134 9.48 8.44 10.98
CA PHE A 134 9.10 9.69 11.65
C PHE A 134 9.80 9.79 13.00
N LYS A 135 10.30 10.97 13.31
CA LYS A 135 10.91 11.28 14.61
C LYS A 135 10.05 12.28 15.36
N GLU A 136 9.92 12.10 16.67
CA GLU A 136 9.09 12.94 17.54
C GLU A 136 9.39 14.43 17.36
N ASN A 137 10.65 14.79 17.32
CA ASN A 137 11.09 16.18 17.18
C ASN A 137 10.89 16.80 15.78
N ASN A 138 10.42 16.03 14.81
CA ASN A 138 10.10 16.55 13.48
C ASN A 138 8.62 16.97 13.32
N PHE A 139 7.78 16.71 14.35
CA PHE A 139 6.39 17.14 14.34
C PHE A 139 6.29 18.61 14.66
N VAL A 140 5.93 19.44 13.67
CA VAL A 140 5.67 20.86 13.84
C VAL A 140 4.36 21.07 14.59
N ASP A 141 3.31 20.32 14.21
CA ASP A 141 2.08 20.21 15.00
C ASP A 141 2.20 19.08 15.99
N THR A 142 2.57 19.42 17.23
CA THR A 142 2.79 18.44 18.29
C THR A 142 1.51 17.76 18.78
N SER A 143 0.32 18.28 18.43
CA SER A 143 -0.96 17.65 18.77
C SER A 143 -1.18 16.32 18.04
N LEU A 144 -0.49 16.12 16.92
CA LEU A 144 -0.55 14.85 16.16
C LEU A 144 0.00 13.66 16.97
N ILE A 145 0.93 13.93 17.90
CA ILE A 145 1.58 12.87 18.67
C ILE A 145 0.58 12.18 19.61
N PRO A 146 -0.08 12.87 20.57
CA PRO A 146 -1.05 12.21 21.44
C PRO A 146 -2.29 11.69 20.68
N ASN A 147 -2.66 12.32 19.57
CA ASN A 147 -3.84 11.92 18.81
C ASN A 147 -3.63 10.64 17.99
N TYR A 148 -2.43 10.45 17.44
CA TYR A 148 -2.17 9.33 16.52
C TYR A 148 -1.06 8.40 16.97
N TYR A 149 -0.22 8.80 17.92
CA TYR A 149 0.95 8.05 18.38
C TYR A 149 1.08 8.02 19.91
N PRO A 150 0.01 7.64 20.64
CA PRO A 150 0.09 7.60 22.10
C PRO A 150 1.18 6.65 22.61
N GLU A 151 1.48 5.58 21.85
CA GLU A 151 2.52 4.59 22.15
C GLU A 151 3.86 4.92 21.46
N LYS A 152 3.99 6.08 20.83
CA LYS A 152 5.18 6.49 20.05
C LYS A 152 5.60 5.51 18.95
N ASP A 153 4.66 4.75 18.44
CA ASP A 153 4.82 3.79 17.34
C ASP A 153 4.79 4.49 15.97
N PHE A 154 5.69 5.45 15.80
CA PHE A 154 5.75 6.33 14.64
C PHE A 154 5.87 5.56 13.32
N HIS A 155 5.15 6.03 12.30
CA HIS A 155 5.23 5.48 10.95
C HIS A 155 6.62 5.65 10.35
N THR A 156 6.93 4.77 9.42
CA THR A 156 8.00 4.98 8.43
C THR A 156 7.35 5.43 7.13
N LEU A 157 7.82 6.54 6.57
CA LEU A 157 7.48 7.00 5.22
C LEU A 157 8.30 6.20 4.21
N TYR A 158 7.65 5.73 3.16
CA TYR A 158 8.28 5.18 1.97
C TYR A 158 7.93 6.04 0.76
N ILE A 159 8.93 6.36 -0.05
CA ILE A 159 8.76 6.98 -1.36
C ILE A 159 9.19 5.95 -2.39
N ALA A 160 8.29 5.61 -3.30
CA ALA A 160 8.54 4.60 -4.30
C ALA A 160 8.17 5.10 -5.69
N GLU A 161 9.02 4.78 -6.68
CA GLU A 161 8.71 5.02 -8.09
C GLU A 161 7.57 4.11 -8.52
N ILE A 162 6.57 4.68 -9.15
CA ILE A 162 5.50 3.92 -9.80
C ILE A 162 6.05 3.47 -11.16
N THR A 163 6.44 2.20 -11.25
CA THR A 163 7.04 1.64 -12.48
C THR A 163 6.01 1.18 -13.48
N LYS A 164 4.82 0.77 -13.01
CA LYS A 164 3.66 0.39 -13.84
C LYS A 164 2.36 0.76 -13.16
N ILE A 165 1.38 1.18 -13.95
CA ILE A 165 0.00 1.34 -13.52
C ILE A 165 -0.87 0.40 -14.37
N LEU A 166 -1.55 -0.52 -13.69
CA LEU A 166 -2.45 -1.48 -14.31
C LEU A 166 -3.89 -1.10 -13.97
N VAL A 167 -4.76 -1.04 -14.95
CA VAL A 167 -6.20 -0.76 -14.78
C VAL A 167 -7.05 -1.78 -15.53
N LYS A 168 -8.29 -1.98 -15.07
CA LYS A 168 -9.32 -2.75 -15.81
C LYS A 168 -10.23 -1.87 -16.63
#